data_df4dd24af3cdcda61ce9bde154ad2d39
#
_entry.id   df4dd24af3cdcda61ce9bde154ad2d39
#
_cell.length_a   1.000
_cell.length_b   1.000
_cell.length_c   1.000
_cell.angle_alpha   90.00
_cell.angle_beta   90.00
_cell.angle_gamma   90.00
#
_symmetry.space_group_name_H-M   'P 1'
#
loop_
_entity.id
_entity.type
_entity.pdbx_description
1 polymer ?
#
loop_
_entity_poly.entity_id
_entity_poly.type
_entity_poly.pdbx_seq_one_letter_code
_entity_poly.pdbx_strand_id
1 'polypeptide(L)'
;LKAPAGGYARHEFEYPLPLADAEDLLLLAPQQLTKTRYALNLPGGDWVVDCFAGENAPLVLAEVELPSVDTPLELPSWCGLEITGDNRWSNAALASHPLSRWPNDLKDSFDLL
;
A
#
# COMPACT_ATOMS: atom_id res chain seq x y z
N LEU A 1 2.40 -7.56 11.37
CA LEU A 1 1.86 -8.80 10.80
C LEU A 1 0.43 -8.59 10.35
N LYS A 2 0.12 -8.98 9.13
CA LYS A 2 -1.21 -8.88 8.54
C LYS A 2 -1.68 -10.27 8.11
N ALA A 3 -2.97 -10.56 8.32
CA ALA A 3 -3.57 -11.82 7.90
C ALA A 3 -5.01 -11.58 7.43
N PRO A 4 -5.48 -12.30 6.39
CA PRO A 4 -6.85 -12.16 5.91
C PRO A 4 -7.87 -12.52 7.00
N ALA A 5 -8.98 -11.75 7.04
CA ALA A 5 -10.09 -11.99 7.97
C ALA A 5 -11.45 -12.11 7.25
N GLY A 6 -11.43 -12.20 5.91
CA GLY A 6 -12.61 -12.23 5.06
C GLY A 6 -12.97 -10.85 4.52
N GLY A 7 -13.50 -10.78 3.30
CA GLY A 7 -13.82 -9.54 2.62
C GLY A 7 -12.60 -8.60 2.52
N TYR A 8 -12.79 -7.34 2.88
CA TYR A 8 -11.72 -6.35 2.93
C TYR A 8 -11.09 -6.19 4.33
N ALA A 9 -11.57 -6.92 5.32
CA ALA A 9 -10.99 -6.89 6.68
C ALA A 9 -9.70 -7.70 6.74
N ARG A 10 -8.77 -7.27 7.58
CA ARG A 10 -7.49 -7.95 7.80
C ARG A 10 -7.13 -7.91 9.28
N HIS A 11 -6.49 -8.96 9.75
CA HIS A 11 -5.83 -8.95 11.05
C HIS A 11 -4.51 -8.20 10.93
N GLU A 12 -4.29 -7.23 11.82
CA GLU A 12 -3.04 -6.48 11.89
C GLU A 12 -2.47 -6.55 13.29
N PHE A 13 -1.18 -6.84 13.38
CA PHE A 13 -0.44 -6.87 14.63
C PHE A 13 0.77 -5.96 14.49
N GLU A 14 0.73 -4.84 15.18
CA GLU A 14 1.80 -3.84 15.16
C GLU A 14 2.37 -3.66 16.55
N TYR A 15 3.68 -3.73 16.65
CA TYR A 15 4.39 -3.48 17.90
C TYR A 15 5.80 -3.00 17.59
N PRO A 16 6.40 -2.22 18.49
CA PRO A 16 7.77 -1.75 18.31
C PRO A 16 8.78 -2.89 18.33
N LEU A 17 9.81 -2.75 17.51
CA LEU A 17 11.00 -3.62 17.51
C LEU A 17 12.23 -2.78 17.85
N PRO A 18 13.23 -3.36 18.54
CA PRO A 18 14.54 -2.73 18.61
C PRO A 18 15.11 -2.48 17.21
N LEU A 19 15.75 -1.34 17.02
CA LEU A 19 16.29 -0.97 15.71
C LEU A 19 17.27 -2.01 15.18
N ALA A 20 18.12 -2.56 16.04
CA ALA A 20 19.08 -3.59 15.64
C ALA A 20 18.39 -4.85 15.09
N ASP A 21 17.28 -5.27 15.74
CA ASP A 21 16.51 -6.42 15.27
C ASP A 21 15.84 -6.14 13.92
N ALA A 22 15.31 -4.94 13.75
CA ALA A 22 14.69 -4.52 12.49
C ALA A 22 15.70 -4.52 11.35
N GLU A 23 16.92 -4.02 11.59
CA GLU A 23 18.00 -4.02 10.60
C GLU A 23 18.42 -5.44 10.22
N ASP A 24 18.55 -6.33 11.19
CA ASP A 24 18.91 -7.73 10.94
C ASP A 24 17.80 -8.46 10.16
N LEU A 25 16.54 -8.24 10.51
CA LEU A 25 15.40 -8.80 9.79
C LEU A 25 15.35 -8.30 8.35
N LEU A 26 15.66 -7.04 8.11
CA LEU A 26 15.70 -6.47 6.76
C LEU A 26 16.77 -7.14 5.91
N LEU A 27 17.95 -7.41 6.48
CA LEU A 27 19.03 -8.13 5.78
C LEU A 27 18.63 -9.56 5.39
N LEU A 28 17.74 -10.18 6.17
CA LEU A 28 17.25 -11.53 5.89
C LEU A 28 16.09 -11.56 4.91
N ALA A 29 15.44 -10.42 4.65
CA ALA A 29 14.29 -10.35 3.76
C ALA A 29 14.75 -10.44 2.30
N PRO A 30 14.30 -11.45 1.53
CA PRO A 30 14.73 -11.61 0.13
C PRO A 30 14.07 -10.61 -0.80
N GLN A 31 12.96 -10.03 -0.37
CA GLN A 31 12.18 -9.07 -1.15
C GLN A 31 11.84 -7.87 -0.27
N GLN A 32 12.07 -6.68 -0.81
CA GLN A 32 11.94 -5.43 -0.06
C GLN A 32 11.32 -4.36 -0.96
N LEU A 33 10.65 -3.42 -0.34
CA LEU A 33 10.25 -2.17 -0.98
C LEU A 33 10.51 -1.00 -0.03
N THR A 34 10.60 0.18 -0.61
CA THR A 34 10.76 1.42 0.14
C THR A 34 9.66 2.40 -0.25
N LYS A 35 9.02 2.98 0.74
CA LYS A 35 8.01 4.01 0.53
C LYS A 35 8.05 5.03 1.65
N THR A 36 7.51 6.21 1.37
CA THR A 36 7.29 7.25 2.38
C THR A 36 5.80 7.43 2.56
N ARG A 37 5.32 7.34 3.79
CA ARG A 37 3.91 7.49 4.12
C ARG A 37 3.64 8.86 4.70
N TYR A 38 2.59 9.51 4.18
CA TYR A 38 2.09 10.78 4.67
C TYR A 38 0.67 10.60 5.20
N ALA A 39 0.45 10.97 6.45
CA ALA A 39 -0.89 11.04 7.03
C ALA A 39 -1.58 12.31 6.55
N LEU A 40 -2.83 12.20 6.12
CA LEU A 40 -3.62 13.33 5.65
C LEU A 40 -4.79 13.58 6.60
N ASN A 41 -5.07 14.87 6.87
CA ASN A 41 -6.21 15.27 7.65
C ASN A 41 -7.41 15.51 6.73
N LEU A 42 -8.11 14.43 6.37
CA LEU A 42 -9.29 14.45 5.52
C LEU A 42 -10.49 13.82 6.24
N PRO A 43 -11.72 14.22 5.90
CA PRO A 43 -12.92 13.65 6.52
C PRO A 43 -13.19 12.22 6.05
N GLY A 44 -13.92 11.46 6.85
CA GLY A 44 -14.45 10.14 6.49
C GLY A 44 -13.66 8.96 7.03
N GLY A 45 -12.41 9.14 7.41
CA GLY A 45 -11.59 8.06 7.93
C GLY A 45 -10.13 8.48 8.10
N ASP A 46 -9.28 7.52 8.36
CA ASP A 46 -7.83 7.73 8.49
C ASP A 46 -7.16 7.59 7.12
N TRP A 47 -6.81 8.73 6.52
CA TRP A 47 -6.21 8.80 5.21
C TRP A 47 -4.69 8.80 5.27
N VAL A 48 -4.06 8.00 4.42
CA VAL A 48 -2.62 8.05 4.18
C VAL A 48 -2.33 8.03 2.69
N VAL A 49 -1.19 8.61 2.31
CA VAL A 49 -0.65 8.54 0.95
C VAL A 49 0.75 7.96 1.02
N ASP A 50 1.00 6.91 0.25
CA ASP A 50 2.28 6.25 0.14
C ASP A 50 2.94 6.62 -1.18
N CYS A 51 4.13 7.22 -1.10
CA CYS A 51 4.96 7.51 -2.27
C CYS A 51 6.09 6.48 -2.33
N PHE A 52 6.11 5.69 -3.39
CA PHE A 52 7.05 4.58 -3.53
C PHE A 52 8.35 5.02 -4.20
N ALA A 53 9.46 4.45 -3.72
CA ALA A 53 10.79 4.66 -4.26
C ALA A 53 11.30 3.41 -4.97
N GLY A 54 12.47 3.50 -5.59
CA GLY A 54 13.13 2.37 -6.24
C GLY A 54 12.33 1.80 -7.40
N GLU A 55 12.22 0.49 -7.46
CA GLU A 55 11.57 -0.22 -8.57
C GLU A 55 10.06 0.02 -8.64
N ASN A 56 9.45 0.54 -7.60
CA ASN A 56 8.03 0.89 -7.58
C ASN A 56 7.78 2.39 -7.83
N ALA A 57 8.83 3.20 -7.95
CA ALA A 57 8.66 4.60 -8.33
C ALA A 57 8.11 4.71 -9.76
N PRO A 58 7.30 5.70 -10.10
CA PRO A 58 6.79 6.80 -9.28
C PRO A 58 5.39 6.54 -8.68
N LEU A 59 5.09 5.31 -8.30
CA LEU A 59 3.78 4.93 -7.79
C LEU A 59 3.41 5.74 -6.55
N VAL A 60 2.17 6.20 -6.53
CA VAL A 60 1.54 6.84 -5.37
C VAL A 60 0.21 6.15 -5.11
N LEU A 61 0.03 5.63 -3.91
CA LEU A 61 -1.22 5.01 -3.49
C LEU A 61 -1.82 5.77 -2.32
N ALA A 62 -3.12 6.02 -2.39
CA ALA A 62 -3.88 6.54 -1.26
C ALA A 62 -4.68 5.41 -0.62
N GLU A 63 -4.71 5.37 0.69
CA GLU A 63 -5.49 4.43 1.47
C GLU A 63 -6.30 5.17 2.51
N VAL A 64 -7.50 4.68 2.79
CA VAL A 64 -8.32 5.17 3.89
C VAL A 64 -8.79 4.00 4.73
N GLU A 65 -8.56 4.09 6.05
CA GLU A 65 -9.17 3.20 7.03
C GLU A 65 -10.50 3.77 7.46
N LEU A 66 -11.58 3.03 7.21
CA LEU A 66 -12.92 3.43 7.57
C LEU A 66 -13.25 2.91 8.97
N PRO A 67 -14.06 3.65 9.77
CA PRO A 67 -14.52 3.17 11.08
C PRO A 67 -15.32 1.86 10.99
N SER A 68 -16.01 1.64 9.88
CA SER A 68 -16.75 0.41 9.60
C SER A 68 -16.88 0.21 8.10
N VAL A 69 -17.23 -1.02 7.67
CA VAL A 69 -17.45 -1.35 6.26
C VAL A 69 -18.64 -0.60 5.64
N ASP A 70 -19.55 -0.11 6.47
CA ASP A 70 -20.76 0.61 6.05
C ASP A 70 -20.57 2.13 6.03
N THR A 71 -19.39 2.62 6.40
CA THR A 71 -19.12 4.06 6.43
C THR A 71 -19.15 4.64 5.01
N PRO A 72 -19.95 5.71 4.76
CA PRO A 72 -19.93 6.40 3.48
C PRO A 72 -18.54 6.94 3.17
N LEU A 73 -18.06 6.73 1.95
CA LEU A 73 -16.77 7.21 1.51
C LEU A 73 -16.92 8.33 0.50
N GLU A 74 -16.30 9.47 0.82
CA GLU A 74 -16.22 10.61 -0.07
C GLU A 74 -14.80 10.67 -0.65
N LEU A 75 -14.64 10.36 -1.95
CA LEU A 75 -13.33 10.35 -2.58
C LEU A 75 -12.87 11.76 -2.94
N PRO A 76 -11.67 12.18 -2.52
CA PRO A 76 -11.08 13.40 -3.01
C PRO A 76 -10.95 13.41 -4.53
N SER A 77 -11.08 14.59 -5.14
CA SER A 77 -11.03 14.72 -6.59
C SER A 77 -9.72 14.30 -7.24
N TRP A 78 -8.63 14.27 -6.47
CA TRP A 78 -7.31 13.85 -6.93
C TRP A 78 -7.13 12.33 -6.93
N CYS A 79 -8.06 11.55 -6.39
CA CYS A 79 -8.00 10.09 -6.46
C CYS A 79 -8.25 9.63 -7.88
N GLY A 80 -7.44 8.65 -8.29
CA GLY A 80 -7.60 7.97 -9.56
C GLY A 80 -8.44 6.70 -9.42
N LEU A 81 -8.02 5.65 -10.11
CA LEU A 81 -8.72 4.37 -10.13
C LEU A 81 -8.75 3.72 -8.75
N GLU A 82 -9.90 3.22 -8.34
CA GLU A 82 -10.03 2.41 -7.12
C GLU A 82 -9.46 1.01 -7.36
N ILE A 83 -8.59 0.59 -6.46
CA ILE A 83 -7.89 -0.70 -6.54
C ILE A 83 -8.17 -1.59 -5.32
N THR A 84 -9.18 -1.26 -4.52
CA THR A 84 -9.55 -2.03 -3.33
C THR A 84 -9.79 -3.49 -3.69
N GLY A 85 -9.15 -4.40 -2.95
CA GLY A 85 -9.25 -5.84 -3.18
C GLY A 85 -8.35 -6.39 -4.28
N ASP A 86 -7.63 -5.56 -5.00
CA ASP A 86 -6.64 -5.99 -5.99
C ASP A 86 -5.30 -6.25 -5.30
N ASN A 87 -4.97 -7.52 -5.11
CA ASN A 87 -3.79 -7.93 -4.35
C ASN A 87 -2.45 -7.58 -5.00
N ARG A 88 -2.44 -7.19 -6.27
CA ARG A 88 -1.21 -6.77 -6.96
C ARG A 88 -0.57 -5.54 -6.33
N TRP A 89 -1.36 -4.74 -5.62
CA TRP A 89 -0.94 -3.47 -5.00
C TRP A 89 -0.52 -3.60 -3.53
N SER A 90 -0.57 -4.80 -2.97
CA SER A 90 -0.10 -5.03 -1.60
C SER A 90 1.41 -4.82 -1.50
N ASN A 91 1.91 -4.48 -0.31
CA ASN A 91 3.35 -4.35 -0.09
C ASN A 91 4.10 -5.63 -0.47
N ALA A 92 3.57 -6.78 -0.07
CA ALA A 92 4.18 -8.07 -0.39
C ALA A 92 4.26 -8.32 -1.89
N ALA A 93 3.17 -8.03 -2.61
CA ALA A 93 3.12 -8.21 -4.07
C ALA A 93 4.08 -7.23 -4.78
N LEU A 94 4.09 -5.97 -4.40
CA LEU A 94 4.98 -4.95 -5.00
C LEU A 94 6.45 -5.19 -4.67
N ALA A 95 6.76 -5.82 -3.54
CA ALA A 95 8.13 -6.23 -3.20
C ALA A 95 8.61 -7.39 -4.08
N SER A 96 7.75 -8.35 -4.41
CA SER A 96 8.08 -9.51 -5.22
C SER A 96 7.93 -9.28 -6.72
N HIS A 97 6.95 -8.47 -7.12
CA HIS A 97 6.64 -8.12 -8.51
C HIS A 97 6.52 -6.61 -8.63
N PRO A 98 7.66 -5.89 -8.60
CA PRO A 98 7.65 -4.43 -8.60
C PRO A 98 7.13 -3.85 -9.90
N LEU A 99 6.61 -2.64 -9.81
CA LEU A 99 6.02 -1.91 -10.93
C LEU A 99 6.93 -1.85 -12.16
N SER A 100 8.24 -1.73 -11.94
CA SER A 100 9.24 -1.68 -13.02
C SER A 100 9.22 -2.91 -13.92
N ARG A 101 8.74 -4.04 -13.40
CA ARG A 101 8.69 -5.32 -14.13
C ARG A 101 7.32 -5.62 -14.72
N TRP A 102 6.33 -4.77 -14.47
CA TRP A 102 5.01 -4.96 -15.06
C TRP A 102 5.07 -4.75 -16.57
N PRO A 103 4.31 -5.53 -17.36
CA PRO A 103 4.20 -5.27 -18.80
C PRO A 103 3.65 -3.88 -19.09
N ASN A 104 4.09 -3.26 -20.18
CA ASN A 104 3.67 -1.91 -20.53
C ASN A 104 2.17 -1.77 -20.76
N ASP A 105 1.53 -2.79 -21.34
CA ASP A 105 0.08 -2.80 -21.52
C ASP A 105 -0.68 -2.79 -20.19
N LEU A 106 -0.16 -3.48 -19.17
CA LEU A 106 -0.72 -3.46 -17.84
C LEU A 106 -0.53 -2.09 -17.17
N LYS A 107 0.66 -1.50 -17.26
CA LYS A 107 0.91 -0.16 -16.75
C LYS A 107 0.02 0.88 -17.42
N ASP A 108 -0.15 0.77 -18.73
CA ASP A 108 -0.98 1.67 -19.53
C ASP A 108 -2.44 1.61 -19.08
N SER A 109 -2.94 0.43 -18.74
CA SER A 109 -4.32 0.25 -18.27
C SER A 109 -4.61 0.99 -16.96
N PHE A 110 -3.58 1.35 -16.18
CA PHE A 110 -3.66 2.13 -14.95
C PHE A 110 -3.09 3.55 -15.08
N ASP A 111 -2.81 4.00 -16.31
CA ASP A 111 -2.22 5.32 -16.59
C ASP A 111 -0.86 5.53 -15.88
N LEU A 112 -0.03 4.49 -15.83
CA LEU A 112 1.27 4.51 -15.13
C LEU A 112 2.47 4.70 -16.05
N LEU A 113 2.26 4.89 -17.32
CA LEU A 113 3.33 5.15 -18.31
C LEU A 113 3.56 6.63 -18.52
#